data_e6ce76a69155ca8e30864bf4a067acbc
#
_entry.id   e6ce76a69155ca8e30864bf4a067acbc
#
_cell.length_a   1.000
_cell.length_b   1.000
_cell.length_c   1.000
_cell.angle_alpha   90.00
_cell.angle_beta   90.00
_cell.angle_gamma   90.00
#
_symmetry.space_group_name_H-M   'P 1'
#
loop_
_entity.id
_entity.type
_entity.pdbx_description
1 polymer ?
#
loop_
_entity_poly.entity_id
_entity_poly.type
_entity_poly.pdbx_seq_one_letter_code
_entity_poly.pdbx_strand_id
1 'polypeptide(L)'
;MSAPKPDAARRRRLWLRLHRWISLALALPLMLVALLGSLLVLLKPLDQQWLNRALFQVPAGAQAPDLLERSRERLQAEFGAGSALTFRPPREPGESLRVIVRGAWRGSVYLDPRDARELGRRGEREGLYNLVFALHSHLLLDEAGKPLLALIALAYGLLLVAGLALWWPRRWPRPWTRAFACALDRGALRACFDLHRSGGVLLGLLIAVPVATGAYMAWKPLGAAVNAVAGRQPAAPPRLGDADADAPRVSLDAMVARAQQSVPGAAVGFVQWPGQAGRPLRVRLILLDDPHPNGLSSVWLHPRSGAVLALQRWDALDPGARANSVVYPLHTGELGGWAYESVNALLGLALVLLGGTGLWLWWRRR
;
A
#
# COMPACT_ATOMS: atom_id res chain seq x y z
N MET A 1 46.01 -6.53 25.61
CA MET A 1 44.57 -6.44 25.23
C MET A 1 43.76 -6.20 26.49
N SER A 2 43.27 -4.97 26.73
CA SER A 2 42.46 -4.66 27.90
C SER A 2 41.07 -5.31 27.78
N ALA A 3 40.63 -5.95 28.88
CA ALA A 3 39.29 -6.57 28.94
C ALA A 3 38.20 -5.48 28.67
N PRO A 4 37.10 -5.83 28.00
CA PRO A 4 36.02 -4.88 27.78
C PRO A 4 35.45 -4.42 29.12
N LYS A 5 35.20 -3.10 29.26
CA LYS A 5 34.56 -2.54 30.44
C LYS A 5 33.27 -3.30 30.76
N PRO A 6 32.99 -3.67 32.03
CA PRO A 6 31.85 -4.51 32.42
C PRO A 6 30.48 -4.04 31.83
N ASP A 7 30.29 -2.73 31.72
CA ASP A 7 29.08 -2.13 31.13
C ASP A 7 28.88 -2.40 29.64
N ALA A 8 29.98 -2.50 28.85
CA ALA A 8 29.89 -2.80 27.42
C ALA A 8 29.47 -4.28 27.15
N ALA A 9 29.93 -5.19 28.02
CA ALA A 9 29.53 -6.60 27.96
C ALA A 9 28.06 -6.78 28.39
N ARG A 10 27.60 -6.05 29.41
CA ARG A 10 26.20 -6.05 29.90
C ARG A 10 25.25 -5.53 28.80
N ARG A 11 25.57 -4.38 28.20
CA ARG A 11 24.76 -3.79 27.09
C ARG A 11 24.65 -4.75 25.91
N ARG A 12 25.73 -5.42 25.51
CA ARG A 12 25.66 -6.38 24.40
C ARG A 12 24.79 -7.59 24.71
N ARG A 13 24.86 -8.11 25.93
CA ARG A 13 23.98 -9.19 26.38
C ARG A 13 22.51 -8.78 26.31
N LEU A 14 22.19 -7.52 26.66
CA LEU A 14 20.84 -6.98 26.52
C LEU A 14 20.38 -6.96 25.06
N TRP A 15 21.19 -6.38 24.14
CA TRP A 15 20.87 -6.36 22.71
C TRP A 15 20.70 -7.76 22.12
N LEU A 16 21.52 -8.74 22.51
CA LEU A 16 21.38 -10.13 22.11
C LEU A 16 20.06 -10.75 22.61
N ARG A 17 19.69 -10.49 23.85
CA ARG A 17 18.42 -10.98 24.40
C ARG A 17 17.23 -10.35 23.67
N LEU A 18 17.21 -9.04 23.52
CA LEU A 18 16.16 -8.33 22.79
C LEU A 18 16.02 -8.86 21.36
N HIS A 19 17.12 -8.87 20.60
CA HIS A 19 17.11 -9.36 19.22
C HIS A 19 16.59 -10.80 19.15
N ARG A 20 17.08 -11.68 20.01
CA ARG A 20 16.68 -13.08 20.06
C ARG A 20 15.21 -13.26 20.37
N TRP A 21 14.70 -12.65 21.46
CA TRP A 21 13.34 -12.89 21.91
C TRP A 21 12.29 -12.24 20.99
N ILE A 22 12.56 -11.03 20.50
CA ILE A 22 11.68 -10.40 19.51
C ILE A 22 11.67 -11.22 18.21
N SER A 23 12.84 -11.68 17.75
CA SER A 23 12.90 -12.55 16.54
C SER A 23 12.10 -13.83 16.73
N LEU A 24 12.26 -14.53 17.85
CA LEU A 24 11.53 -15.79 18.09
C LEU A 24 10.01 -15.58 18.16
N ALA A 25 9.56 -14.48 18.77
CA ALA A 25 8.14 -14.18 18.85
C ALA A 25 7.53 -13.78 17.48
N LEU A 26 8.28 -13.07 16.64
CA LEU A 26 7.74 -12.39 15.48
C LEU A 26 8.30 -12.86 14.11
N ALA A 27 9.28 -13.78 14.10
CA ALA A 27 9.85 -14.25 12.83
C ALA A 27 8.78 -14.83 11.90
N LEU A 28 7.91 -15.70 12.40
CA LEU A 28 6.89 -16.33 11.56
C LEU A 28 5.88 -15.34 10.99
N PRO A 29 5.23 -14.45 11.77
CA PRO A 29 4.31 -13.47 11.21
C PRO A 29 5.01 -12.46 10.28
N LEU A 30 6.24 -12.03 10.58
CA LEU A 30 7.03 -11.17 9.68
C LEU A 30 7.34 -11.86 8.35
N MET A 31 7.81 -13.11 8.39
CA MET A 31 8.10 -13.90 7.20
C MET A 31 6.84 -14.14 6.37
N LEU A 32 5.72 -14.46 7.02
CA LEU A 32 4.44 -14.68 6.34
C LEU A 32 3.99 -13.41 5.60
N VAL A 33 3.92 -12.27 6.29
CA VAL A 33 3.48 -11.01 5.68
C VAL A 33 4.41 -10.59 4.54
N ALA A 34 5.73 -10.73 4.71
CA ALA A 34 6.70 -10.42 3.68
C ALA A 34 6.57 -11.33 2.44
N LEU A 35 6.40 -12.63 2.65
CA LEU A 35 6.17 -13.60 1.57
C LEU A 35 4.88 -13.27 0.80
N LEU A 36 3.79 -13.00 1.51
CA LEU A 36 2.51 -12.65 0.90
C LEU A 36 2.62 -11.37 0.08
N GLY A 37 3.33 -10.33 0.60
CA GLY A 37 3.60 -9.11 -0.15
C GLY A 37 4.39 -9.36 -1.44
N SER A 38 5.41 -10.22 -1.38
CA SER A 38 6.18 -10.62 -2.58
C SER A 38 5.32 -11.38 -3.59
N LEU A 39 4.44 -12.26 -3.11
CA LEU A 39 3.52 -13.02 -3.96
C LEU A 39 2.50 -12.12 -4.66
N LEU A 40 2.03 -11.05 -4.01
CA LEU A 40 1.06 -10.12 -4.62
C LEU A 40 1.59 -9.47 -5.90
N VAL A 41 2.89 -9.19 -5.98
CA VAL A 41 3.53 -8.64 -7.19
C VAL A 41 3.36 -9.59 -8.37
N LEU A 42 3.50 -10.89 -8.15
CA LEU A 42 3.34 -11.92 -9.17
C LEU A 42 1.86 -12.27 -9.44
N LEU A 43 1.06 -12.31 -8.38
CA LEU A 43 -0.35 -12.71 -8.47
C LEU A 43 -1.21 -11.66 -9.16
N LYS A 44 -0.86 -10.36 -9.07
CA LYS A 44 -1.63 -9.27 -9.70
C LYS A 44 -1.74 -9.46 -11.23
N PRO A 45 -0.64 -9.55 -11.99
CA PRO A 45 -0.72 -9.79 -13.43
C PRO A 45 -1.28 -11.18 -13.78
N LEU A 46 -0.98 -12.22 -12.98
CA LEU A 46 -1.52 -13.55 -13.17
C LEU A 46 -3.05 -13.56 -13.05
N ASP A 47 -3.60 -12.89 -12.04
CA ASP A 47 -5.04 -12.75 -11.83
C ASP A 47 -5.71 -12.00 -13.00
N GLN A 48 -5.14 -10.88 -13.41
CA GLN A 48 -5.73 -9.97 -14.38
C GLN A 48 -5.63 -10.45 -15.82
N GLN A 49 -4.53 -11.11 -16.19
CA GLN A 49 -4.24 -11.49 -17.57
C GLN A 49 -4.60 -12.93 -17.90
N TRP A 50 -4.66 -13.81 -16.88
CA TRP A 50 -4.82 -15.25 -17.07
C TRP A 50 -6.01 -15.83 -16.31
N LEU A 51 -6.03 -15.75 -14.97
CA LEU A 51 -7.02 -16.46 -14.17
C LEU A 51 -8.43 -15.88 -14.28
N ASN A 52 -8.53 -14.55 -14.32
CA ASN A 52 -9.80 -13.83 -14.35
C ASN A 52 -9.87 -12.82 -15.51
N ARG A 53 -9.18 -13.12 -16.60
CA ARG A 53 -9.07 -12.23 -17.76
C ARG A 53 -10.41 -11.64 -18.19
N ALA A 54 -11.47 -12.44 -18.22
CA ALA A 54 -12.80 -12.02 -18.61
C ALA A 54 -13.42 -10.91 -17.76
N LEU A 55 -12.94 -10.71 -16.52
CA LEU A 55 -13.36 -9.59 -15.66
C LEU A 55 -12.63 -8.29 -16.00
N PHE A 56 -11.39 -8.38 -16.47
CA PHE A 56 -10.52 -7.23 -16.66
C PHE A 56 -10.42 -6.76 -18.09
N GLN A 57 -10.65 -7.65 -19.05
CA GLN A 57 -10.44 -7.37 -20.47
C GLN A 57 -11.75 -7.54 -21.26
N VAL A 58 -12.00 -6.59 -22.13
CA VAL A 58 -13.14 -6.55 -23.06
C VAL A 58 -12.64 -6.22 -24.45
N PRO A 59 -13.40 -6.51 -25.50
CA PRO A 59 -13.07 -6.00 -26.83
C PRO A 59 -12.97 -4.47 -26.82
N ALA A 60 -11.96 -3.92 -27.47
CA ALA A 60 -11.82 -2.47 -27.61
C ALA A 60 -13.05 -1.86 -28.31
N GLY A 61 -13.50 -0.72 -27.85
CA GLY A 61 -14.66 -0.01 -28.40
C GLY A 61 -14.88 1.34 -27.70
N ALA A 62 -15.75 2.15 -28.27
CA ALA A 62 -16.12 3.42 -27.66
C ALA A 62 -16.87 3.19 -26.34
N GLN A 63 -16.57 4.02 -25.34
CA GLN A 63 -17.29 4.01 -24.08
C GLN A 63 -18.69 4.60 -24.26
N ALA A 64 -19.67 4.07 -23.53
CA ALA A 64 -21.00 4.66 -23.48
C ALA A 64 -20.93 6.07 -22.89
N PRO A 65 -21.62 7.06 -23.45
CA PRO A 65 -21.54 8.45 -23.02
C PRO A 65 -22.08 8.68 -21.60
N ASP A 66 -22.94 7.79 -21.11
CA ASP A 66 -23.57 7.80 -19.80
C ASP A 66 -23.11 6.65 -18.88
N LEU A 67 -21.92 6.12 -19.15
CA LEU A 67 -21.39 4.93 -18.51
C LEU A 67 -21.39 5.01 -16.98
N LEU A 68 -20.86 6.11 -16.42
CA LEU A 68 -20.71 6.25 -14.98
C LEU A 68 -22.04 6.46 -14.29
N GLU A 69 -22.94 7.27 -14.86
CA GLU A 69 -24.26 7.51 -14.29
C GLU A 69 -25.13 6.25 -14.30
N ARG A 70 -25.21 5.55 -15.43
CA ARG A 70 -25.93 4.28 -15.56
C ARG A 70 -25.41 3.24 -14.57
N SER A 71 -24.07 3.13 -14.47
CA SER A 71 -23.44 2.21 -13.51
C SER A 71 -23.74 2.60 -12.06
N ARG A 72 -23.73 3.89 -11.72
CA ARG A 72 -24.06 4.40 -10.39
C ARG A 72 -25.49 4.06 -10.02
N GLU A 73 -26.46 4.38 -10.89
CA GLU A 73 -27.87 4.14 -10.64
C GLU A 73 -28.18 2.66 -10.43
N ARG A 74 -27.67 1.81 -11.32
CA ARG A 74 -27.82 0.37 -11.18
C ARG A 74 -27.24 -0.18 -9.87
N LEU A 75 -25.99 0.18 -9.55
CA LEU A 75 -25.33 -0.33 -8.35
C LEU A 75 -25.94 0.21 -7.06
N GLN A 76 -26.44 1.47 -7.06
CA GLN A 76 -27.18 2.00 -5.91
C GLN A 76 -28.57 1.39 -5.76
N ALA A 77 -29.25 1.06 -6.86
CA ALA A 77 -30.51 0.32 -6.80
C ALA A 77 -30.31 -1.10 -6.23
N GLU A 78 -29.23 -1.75 -6.56
CA GLU A 78 -28.92 -3.12 -6.12
C GLU A 78 -28.35 -3.17 -4.68
N PHE A 79 -27.36 -2.34 -4.37
CA PHE A 79 -26.62 -2.38 -3.09
C PHE A 79 -27.09 -1.33 -2.06
N GLY A 80 -28.08 -0.52 -2.43
CA GLY A 80 -28.63 0.55 -1.59
C GLY A 80 -27.97 1.92 -1.86
N ALA A 81 -28.78 2.98 -1.75
CA ALA A 81 -28.37 4.37 -1.98
C ALA A 81 -27.23 4.84 -1.05
N GLY A 82 -27.09 4.23 0.12
CA GLY A 82 -26.00 4.49 1.08
C GLY A 82 -24.69 3.82 0.76
N SER A 83 -24.58 3.05 -0.33
CA SER A 83 -23.34 2.39 -0.72
C SER A 83 -22.36 3.40 -1.35
N ALA A 84 -21.13 3.42 -0.81
CA ALA A 84 -20.05 4.19 -1.42
C ALA A 84 -19.50 3.43 -2.64
N LEU A 85 -19.35 4.13 -3.76
CA LEU A 85 -18.87 3.57 -5.00
C LEU A 85 -17.55 4.25 -5.40
N THR A 86 -16.53 3.44 -5.74
CA THR A 86 -15.30 3.97 -6.30
C THR A 86 -15.13 3.39 -7.70
N PHE A 87 -15.37 4.24 -8.70
CA PHE A 87 -15.19 3.90 -10.10
C PHE A 87 -13.73 4.03 -10.47
N ARG A 88 -13.21 3.01 -11.15
CA ARG A 88 -11.90 2.99 -11.80
C ARG A 88 -12.14 2.85 -13.31
N PRO A 89 -12.23 3.96 -14.05
CA PRO A 89 -12.43 3.92 -15.50
C PRO A 89 -11.28 3.19 -16.19
N PRO A 90 -11.54 2.60 -17.38
CA PRO A 90 -10.50 2.04 -18.24
C PRO A 90 -9.40 3.09 -18.49
N ARG A 91 -8.15 2.67 -18.43
CA ARG A 91 -6.99 3.51 -18.75
C ARG A 91 -6.46 3.23 -20.14
N GLU A 92 -6.60 1.96 -20.53
CA GLU A 92 -6.19 1.49 -21.84
C GLU A 92 -7.40 0.94 -22.60
N PRO A 93 -7.39 1.00 -23.94
CA PRO A 93 -8.41 0.35 -24.75
C PRO A 93 -8.51 -1.14 -24.42
N GLY A 94 -9.71 -1.63 -24.19
CA GLY A 94 -9.93 -3.04 -23.86
C GLY A 94 -9.91 -3.37 -22.37
N GLU A 95 -9.78 -2.39 -21.48
CA GLU A 95 -9.98 -2.59 -20.04
C GLU A 95 -11.45 -2.45 -19.65
N SER A 96 -11.90 -3.21 -18.65
CA SER A 96 -13.21 -3.09 -18.04
C SER A 96 -13.30 -1.89 -17.08
N LEU A 97 -14.50 -1.34 -16.90
CA LEU A 97 -14.80 -0.43 -15.79
C LEU A 97 -14.90 -1.24 -14.49
N ARG A 98 -14.02 -1.00 -13.54
CA ARG A 98 -14.09 -1.60 -12.21
C ARG A 98 -14.73 -0.66 -11.21
N VAL A 99 -15.78 -1.11 -10.53
CA VAL A 99 -16.43 -0.35 -9.45
C VAL A 99 -16.27 -1.08 -8.13
N ILE A 100 -15.59 -0.44 -7.17
CA ILE A 100 -15.47 -0.95 -5.81
C ILE A 100 -16.69 -0.48 -5.02
N VAL A 101 -17.45 -1.42 -4.49
CA VAL A 101 -18.67 -1.19 -3.69
C VAL A 101 -18.33 -1.37 -2.22
N ARG A 102 -18.78 -0.43 -1.39
CA ARG A 102 -18.66 -0.47 0.07
C ARG A 102 -19.97 -0.07 0.71
N GLY A 103 -20.69 -1.04 1.22
CA GLY A 103 -22.00 -0.89 1.85
C GLY A 103 -22.40 -2.19 2.53
N ALA A 104 -23.64 -2.62 2.35
CA ALA A 104 -24.15 -3.91 2.81
C ALA A 104 -23.39 -5.08 2.16
N TRP A 105 -22.99 -4.94 0.91
CA TRP A 105 -22.03 -5.81 0.23
C TRP A 105 -20.71 -5.06 0.01
N ARG A 106 -19.59 -5.81 0.04
CA ARG A 106 -18.24 -5.27 -0.12
C ARG A 106 -17.48 -6.10 -1.14
N GLY A 107 -17.03 -5.43 -2.21
CA GLY A 107 -16.34 -6.11 -3.28
C GLY A 107 -16.10 -5.22 -4.50
N SER A 108 -15.84 -5.84 -5.64
CA SER A 108 -15.66 -5.18 -6.92
C SER A 108 -16.62 -5.75 -7.94
N VAL A 109 -17.32 -4.88 -8.67
CA VAL A 109 -18.12 -5.20 -9.83
C VAL A 109 -17.35 -4.75 -11.08
N TYR A 110 -17.30 -5.59 -12.10
CA TYR A 110 -16.62 -5.33 -13.36
C TYR A 110 -17.66 -5.17 -14.46
N LEU A 111 -17.59 -4.07 -15.19
CA LEU A 111 -18.58 -3.68 -16.18
C LEU A 111 -17.91 -3.47 -17.54
N ASP A 112 -18.61 -3.82 -18.60
CA ASP A 112 -18.18 -3.49 -19.95
C ASP A 112 -18.37 -1.99 -20.20
N PRO A 113 -17.33 -1.23 -20.55
CA PRO A 113 -17.45 0.21 -20.72
C PRO A 113 -18.30 0.62 -21.94
N ARG A 114 -18.63 -0.29 -22.85
CA ARG A 114 -19.38 0.00 -24.05
C ARG A 114 -20.90 0.10 -23.80
N ASP A 115 -21.40 -0.67 -22.82
CA ASP A 115 -22.84 -0.79 -22.57
C ASP A 115 -23.23 -0.87 -21.08
N ALA A 116 -22.24 -0.78 -20.17
CA ALA A 116 -22.38 -0.97 -18.72
C ALA A 116 -22.90 -2.35 -18.30
N ARG A 117 -22.79 -3.37 -19.18
CA ARG A 117 -23.15 -4.76 -18.86
C ARG A 117 -22.17 -5.32 -17.84
N GLU A 118 -22.68 -6.04 -16.84
CA GLU A 118 -21.84 -6.71 -15.86
C GLU A 118 -21.10 -7.91 -16.47
N LEU A 119 -19.80 -7.92 -16.31
CA LEU A 119 -18.91 -9.02 -16.69
C LEU A 119 -18.80 -10.04 -15.54
N GLY A 120 -18.99 -9.57 -14.31
CA GLY A 120 -18.96 -10.35 -13.09
C GLY A 120 -18.58 -9.50 -11.88
N ARG A 121 -18.54 -10.15 -10.72
CA ARG A 121 -18.23 -9.50 -9.44
C ARG A 121 -17.38 -10.40 -8.56
N ARG A 122 -16.63 -9.81 -7.64
CA ARG A 122 -15.87 -10.53 -6.62
C ARG A 122 -15.95 -9.82 -5.28
N GLY A 123 -16.27 -10.55 -4.23
CA GLY A 123 -16.17 -10.06 -2.86
C GLY A 123 -14.73 -9.74 -2.45
N GLU A 124 -14.55 -9.05 -1.33
CA GLU A 124 -13.22 -8.62 -0.85
C GLU A 124 -12.25 -9.79 -0.59
N ARG A 125 -12.75 -11.01 -0.40
CA ARG A 125 -11.94 -12.22 -0.13
C ARG A 125 -12.08 -13.30 -1.21
N GLU A 126 -12.79 -13.01 -2.29
CA GLU A 126 -13.00 -13.96 -3.38
C GLU A 126 -11.84 -13.95 -4.37
N GLY A 127 -11.38 -15.15 -4.71
CA GLY A 127 -10.24 -15.37 -5.59
C GLY A 127 -8.89 -15.28 -4.87
N LEU A 128 -7.89 -15.92 -5.47
CA LEU A 128 -6.56 -16.09 -4.87
C LEU A 128 -5.89 -14.75 -4.54
N TYR A 129 -5.94 -13.80 -5.49
CA TYR A 129 -5.34 -12.48 -5.30
C TYR A 129 -5.95 -11.74 -4.11
N ASN A 130 -7.29 -11.68 -4.02
CA ASN A 130 -7.99 -10.99 -2.94
C ASN A 130 -7.75 -11.66 -1.57
N LEU A 131 -7.70 -13.00 -1.52
CA LEU A 131 -7.40 -13.75 -0.31
C LEU A 131 -5.98 -13.46 0.20
N VAL A 132 -4.97 -13.51 -0.70
CA VAL A 132 -3.57 -13.19 -0.36
C VAL A 132 -3.45 -11.73 0.06
N PHE A 133 -4.16 -10.82 -0.61
CA PHE A 133 -4.19 -9.40 -0.23
C PHE A 133 -4.82 -9.20 1.17
N ALA A 134 -5.90 -9.87 1.48
CA ALA A 134 -6.55 -9.80 2.79
C ALA A 134 -5.63 -10.36 3.91
N LEU A 135 -4.93 -11.45 3.66
CA LEU A 135 -3.92 -11.99 4.57
C LEU A 135 -2.77 -11.00 4.78
N HIS A 136 -2.24 -10.40 3.70
CA HIS A 136 -1.15 -9.43 3.78
C HIS A 136 -1.55 -8.14 4.48
N SER A 137 -2.73 -7.59 4.17
CA SER A 137 -3.14 -6.25 4.60
C SER A 137 -3.80 -6.19 5.98
N HIS A 138 -4.36 -7.29 6.47
CA HIS A 138 -5.05 -7.35 7.76
C HIS A 138 -5.17 -8.76 8.38
N LEU A 139 -4.36 -9.74 7.94
CA LEU A 139 -4.30 -11.10 8.49
C LEU A 139 -5.66 -11.84 8.53
N LEU A 140 -6.60 -11.50 7.65
CA LEU A 140 -8.02 -11.92 7.67
C LEU A 140 -8.80 -11.54 8.95
N LEU A 141 -8.23 -10.68 9.80
CA LEU A 141 -8.81 -10.19 11.05
C LEU A 141 -9.50 -8.83 10.90
N ASP A 142 -9.68 -8.35 9.67
CA ASP A 142 -10.30 -7.06 9.33
C ASP A 142 -9.68 -5.88 10.11
N GLU A 143 -10.50 -5.10 10.82
CA GLU A 143 -10.01 -3.93 11.56
C GLU A 143 -9.07 -4.29 12.72
N ALA A 144 -9.19 -5.48 13.31
CA ALA A 144 -8.30 -5.94 14.37
C ALA A 144 -6.90 -6.36 13.87
N GLY A 145 -6.79 -6.81 12.62
CA GLY A 145 -5.51 -7.19 12.02
C GLY A 145 -4.59 -6.01 11.71
N LYS A 146 -5.16 -4.84 11.44
CA LYS A 146 -4.39 -3.64 11.07
C LYS A 146 -3.46 -3.14 12.18
N PRO A 147 -3.91 -2.92 13.44
CA PRO A 147 -2.99 -2.56 14.53
C PRO A 147 -1.99 -3.66 14.84
N LEU A 148 -2.36 -4.93 14.69
CA LEU A 148 -1.43 -6.05 14.86
C LEU A 148 -0.29 -5.99 13.83
N LEU A 149 -0.59 -5.74 12.55
CA LEU A 149 0.44 -5.54 11.52
C LEU A 149 1.34 -4.35 11.82
N ALA A 150 0.78 -3.22 12.27
CA ALA A 150 1.57 -2.06 12.65
C ALA A 150 2.50 -2.38 13.84
N LEU A 151 2.03 -3.13 14.83
CA LEU A 151 2.85 -3.59 15.96
C LEU A 151 3.99 -4.52 15.51
N ILE A 152 3.71 -5.47 14.61
CA ILE A 152 4.71 -6.35 14.00
C ILE A 152 5.77 -5.53 13.26
N ALA A 153 5.36 -4.50 12.51
CA ALA A 153 6.28 -3.61 11.79
C ALA A 153 7.14 -2.76 12.73
N LEU A 154 6.57 -2.24 13.83
CA LEU A 154 7.33 -1.52 14.85
C LEU A 154 8.36 -2.43 15.53
N ALA A 155 7.99 -3.67 15.80
CA ALA A 155 8.92 -4.64 16.36
C ALA A 155 10.05 -5.00 15.38
N TYR A 156 9.79 -5.01 14.06
CA TYR A 156 10.87 -5.08 13.05
C TYR A 156 11.84 -3.90 13.20
N GLY A 157 11.36 -2.68 13.42
CA GLY A 157 12.21 -1.52 13.68
C GLY A 157 13.15 -1.74 14.90
N LEU A 158 12.62 -2.31 15.99
CA LEU A 158 13.42 -2.69 17.15
C LEU A 158 14.46 -3.78 16.85
N LEU A 159 14.07 -4.77 16.01
CA LEU A 159 15.00 -5.82 15.55
C LEU A 159 16.13 -5.23 14.71
N LEU A 160 15.82 -4.29 13.82
CA LEU A 160 16.81 -3.61 12.99
C LEU A 160 17.80 -2.81 13.87
N VAL A 161 17.30 -2.03 14.80
CA VAL A 161 18.14 -1.26 15.75
C VAL A 161 19.03 -2.20 16.56
N ALA A 162 18.47 -3.29 17.11
CA ALA A 162 19.23 -4.27 17.87
C ALA A 162 20.27 -4.97 16.99
N GLY A 163 19.92 -5.32 15.74
CA GLY A 163 20.84 -5.92 14.76
C GLY A 163 22.01 -4.99 14.42
N LEU A 164 21.73 -3.71 14.16
CA LEU A 164 22.76 -2.68 13.91
C LEU A 164 23.68 -2.49 15.12
N ALA A 165 23.12 -2.43 16.33
CA ALA A 165 23.90 -2.31 17.57
C ALA A 165 24.83 -3.53 17.81
N LEU A 166 24.38 -4.74 17.43
CA LEU A 166 25.17 -5.97 17.52
C LEU A 166 26.24 -6.07 16.45
N TRP A 167 25.96 -5.56 15.27
CA TRP A 167 26.86 -5.54 14.13
C TRP A 167 27.94 -4.47 14.26
N TRP A 168 27.67 -3.33 14.92
CA TRP A 168 28.55 -2.16 15.01
C TRP A 168 29.98 -2.54 15.48
N PRO A 169 31.06 -2.11 14.77
CA PRO A 169 32.44 -2.41 15.13
C PRO A 169 32.81 -1.81 16.48
N ARG A 170 33.35 -2.62 17.39
CA ARG A 170 33.68 -2.20 18.77
C ARG A 170 34.99 -1.43 18.90
N ARG A 171 35.83 -1.51 17.91
CA ARG A 171 37.15 -0.87 17.92
C ARG A 171 37.34 -0.12 16.62
N TRP A 172 37.51 1.15 16.72
CA TRP A 172 37.91 2.03 15.64
C TRP A 172 39.42 2.19 15.65
N PRO A 173 40.16 2.22 14.50
CA PRO A 173 39.66 1.97 13.17
C PRO A 173 39.77 0.48 12.78
N ARG A 174 38.65 -0.20 12.60
CA ARG A 174 38.63 -1.47 11.85
C ARG A 174 38.17 -1.19 10.44
N PRO A 175 38.79 -1.79 9.40
CA PRO A 175 38.29 -1.64 8.04
C PRO A 175 36.86 -2.17 7.97
N TRP A 176 35.95 -1.34 7.46
CA TRP A 176 34.54 -1.69 7.25
C TRP A 176 34.37 -2.96 6.41
N THR A 177 35.33 -3.24 5.53
CA THR A 177 35.40 -4.45 4.72
C THR A 177 35.32 -5.72 5.57
N ARG A 178 35.91 -5.75 6.79
CA ARG A 178 35.81 -6.89 7.70
C ARG A 178 34.45 -7.03 8.36
N ALA A 179 33.68 -5.93 8.49
CA ALA A 179 32.33 -5.97 9.04
C ALA A 179 31.34 -6.64 8.09
N PHE A 180 31.61 -6.58 6.78
CA PHE A 180 30.80 -7.20 5.73
C PHE A 180 31.41 -8.50 5.17
N ALA A 181 32.57 -8.92 5.65
CA ALA A 181 33.22 -10.15 5.16
C ALA A 181 32.37 -11.38 5.48
N CYS A 182 32.13 -12.22 4.47
CA CYS A 182 31.44 -13.50 4.57
C CYS A 182 32.41 -14.63 4.26
N ALA A 183 32.65 -15.52 5.23
CA ALA A 183 33.49 -16.74 5.05
C ALA A 183 32.58 -17.90 4.63
N LEU A 184 32.38 -18.07 3.33
CA LEU A 184 31.51 -19.10 2.76
C LEU A 184 32.20 -20.50 2.75
N ASP A 185 33.51 -20.54 2.84
CA ASP A 185 34.37 -21.69 2.85
C ASP A 185 34.52 -22.38 4.23
N ARG A 186 34.06 -21.74 5.30
CA ARG A 186 34.22 -22.19 6.70
C ARG A 186 33.03 -22.97 7.27
N GLY A 187 32.29 -23.65 6.40
CA GLY A 187 31.14 -24.47 6.75
C GLY A 187 29.83 -23.71 6.88
N ALA A 188 28.70 -24.39 6.74
CA ALA A 188 27.35 -23.84 6.60
C ALA A 188 26.96 -22.95 7.78
N LEU A 189 27.30 -23.31 9.01
CA LEU A 189 26.94 -22.51 10.20
C LEU A 189 27.62 -21.13 10.19
N ARG A 190 28.88 -21.08 9.78
CA ARG A 190 29.63 -19.83 9.68
C ARG A 190 29.14 -18.98 8.53
N ALA A 191 28.93 -19.57 7.36
CA ALA A 191 28.39 -18.91 6.18
C ALA A 191 27.01 -18.29 6.49
N CYS A 192 26.10 -19.06 7.07
CA CYS A 192 24.77 -18.60 7.45
C CYS A 192 24.83 -17.45 8.48
N PHE A 193 25.72 -17.51 9.47
CA PHE A 193 25.90 -16.43 10.43
C PHE A 193 26.39 -15.14 9.76
N ASP A 194 27.39 -15.23 8.88
CA ASP A 194 27.95 -14.07 8.19
C ASP A 194 26.95 -13.46 7.19
N LEU A 195 26.20 -14.29 6.45
CA LEU A 195 25.12 -13.84 5.57
C LEU A 195 23.98 -13.17 6.35
N HIS A 196 23.54 -13.77 7.46
CA HIS A 196 22.53 -13.16 8.32
C HIS A 196 23.00 -11.81 8.88
N ARG A 197 24.24 -11.73 9.37
CA ARG A 197 24.81 -10.52 9.94
C ARG A 197 24.97 -9.42 8.92
N SER A 198 25.58 -9.70 7.77
CA SER A 198 25.90 -8.71 6.73
C SER A 198 24.67 -8.36 5.91
N GLY A 199 23.88 -9.36 5.52
CA GLY A 199 22.59 -9.19 4.85
C GLY A 199 21.58 -8.47 5.72
N GLY A 200 21.56 -8.77 7.03
CA GLY A 200 20.67 -8.10 7.99
C GLY A 200 20.91 -6.59 8.09
N VAL A 201 22.12 -6.11 7.88
CA VAL A 201 22.43 -4.68 7.84
C VAL A 201 22.08 -4.07 6.48
N LEU A 202 22.60 -4.65 5.40
CA LEU A 202 22.44 -4.10 4.05
C LEU A 202 20.98 -4.14 3.60
N LEU A 203 20.38 -5.33 3.65
CA LEU A 203 19.00 -5.54 3.21
C LEU A 203 17.99 -5.05 4.27
N GLY A 204 18.34 -5.15 5.56
CA GLY A 204 17.47 -4.70 6.64
C GLY A 204 17.11 -3.21 6.56
N LEU A 205 18.07 -2.35 6.19
CA LEU A 205 17.79 -0.92 5.96
C LEU A 205 16.87 -0.70 4.75
N LEU A 206 17.07 -1.46 3.67
CA LEU A 206 16.20 -1.38 2.49
C LEU A 206 14.79 -1.92 2.79
N ILE A 207 14.69 -3.05 3.51
CA ILE A 207 13.43 -3.65 3.95
C ILE A 207 12.67 -2.72 4.92
N ALA A 208 13.35 -1.86 5.66
CA ALA A 208 12.69 -0.90 6.54
C ALA A 208 11.72 0.03 5.79
N VAL A 209 11.99 0.33 4.51
CA VAL A 209 11.13 1.21 3.70
C VAL A 209 9.74 0.58 3.48
N PRO A 210 9.60 -0.60 2.84
CA PRO A 210 8.28 -1.22 2.67
C PRO A 210 7.62 -1.59 4.01
N VAL A 211 8.37 -1.94 5.05
CA VAL A 211 7.81 -2.23 6.37
C VAL A 211 7.22 -0.96 7.02
N ALA A 212 7.94 0.16 7.02
CA ALA A 212 7.48 1.41 7.61
C ALA A 212 6.27 2.00 6.83
N THR A 213 6.33 1.98 5.49
CA THR A 213 5.23 2.44 4.65
C THR A 213 3.99 1.55 4.80
N GLY A 214 4.16 0.24 4.94
CA GLY A 214 3.08 -0.70 5.23
C GLY A 214 2.42 -0.42 6.59
N ALA A 215 3.20 -0.21 7.64
CA ALA A 215 2.68 0.15 8.97
C ALA A 215 1.89 1.46 8.96
N TYR A 216 2.42 2.48 8.28
CA TYR A 216 1.76 3.78 8.11
C TYR A 216 0.38 3.64 7.44
N MET A 217 0.28 2.80 6.41
CA MET A 217 -0.98 2.58 5.68
C MET A 217 -1.95 1.65 6.42
N ALA A 218 -1.44 0.65 7.12
CA ALA A 218 -2.27 -0.36 7.78
C ALA A 218 -3.11 0.24 8.91
N TRP A 219 -2.55 1.13 9.72
CA TRP A 219 -3.22 1.61 10.93
C TRP A 219 -3.34 3.14 10.96
N LYS A 220 -4.57 3.64 10.72
CA LYS A 220 -4.86 5.08 10.63
C LYS A 220 -4.34 5.91 11.83
N PRO A 221 -4.47 5.47 13.11
CA PRO A 221 -3.92 6.23 14.23
C PRO A 221 -2.40 6.40 14.17
N LEU A 222 -1.66 5.37 13.71
CA LEU A 222 -0.21 5.49 13.50
C LEU A 222 0.11 6.51 12.40
N GLY A 223 -0.61 6.43 11.27
CA GLY A 223 -0.48 7.41 10.19
C GLY A 223 -0.80 8.84 10.67
N ALA A 224 -1.86 9.02 11.47
CA ALA A 224 -2.21 10.31 12.06
C ALA A 224 -1.12 10.84 13.01
N ALA A 225 -0.55 9.98 13.86
CA ALA A 225 0.54 10.34 14.77
C ALA A 225 1.80 10.78 13.98
N VAL A 226 2.18 10.04 12.93
CA VAL A 226 3.30 10.40 12.05
C VAL A 226 3.04 11.75 11.38
N ASN A 227 1.83 11.99 10.87
CA ASN A 227 1.45 13.24 10.24
C ASN A 227 1.50 14.43 11.23
N ALA A 228 1.04 14.22 12.47
CA ALA A 228 1.08 15.24 13.51
C ALA A 228 2.54 15.64 13.87
N VAL A 229 3.43 14.65 14.02
CA VAL A 229 4.86 14.90 14.27
C VAL A 229 5.53 15.59 13.07
N ALA A 230 5.12 15.27 11.86
CA ALA A 230 5.62 15.92 10.64
C ALA A 230 5.02 17.32 10.40
N GLY A 231 4.14 17.80 11.28
CA GLY A 231 3.47 19.11 11.14
C GLY A 231 2.43 19.16 10.01
N ARG A 232 1.99 18.02 9.51
CA ARG A 232 1.04 17.93 8.41
C ARG A 232 -0.40 17.98 8.91
N GLN A 233 -1.20 18.86 8.31
CA GLN A 233 -2.66 18.84 8.45
C GLN A 233 -3.26 18.06 7.26
N PRO A 234 -4.02 16.99 7.49
CA PRO A 234 -4.78 16.35 6.40
C PRO A 234 -5.75 17.35 5.79
N ALA A 235 -5.76 17.50 4.48
CA ALA A 235 -6.78 18.31 3.81
C ALA A 235 -8.14 17.66 4.07
N ALA A 236 -8.98 18.37 4.82
CA ALA A 236 -10.35 17.93 5.05
C ALA A 236 -11.18 18.11 3.76
N PRO A 237 -12.09 17.16 3.45
CA PRO A 237 -13.05 17.37 2.37
C PRO A 237 -13.86 18.65 2.62
N PRO A 238 -14.16 19.45 1.59
CA PRO A 238 -15.01 20.62 1.74
C PRO A 238 -16.39 20.19 2.29
N ARG A 239 -17.00 21.07 3.07
CA ARG A 239 -18.38 20.85 3.53
C ARG A 239 -19.34 21.20 2.41
N LEU A 240 -20.45 20.46 2.30
CA LEU A 240 -21.55 20.85 1.41
C LEU A 240 -22.29 22.05 2.03
N GLY A 241 -22.52 23.05 1.24
CA GLY A 241 -23.43 24.14 1.60
C GLY A 241 -24.88 23.78 1.25
N ASP A 242 -25.85 24.46 1.89
CA ASP A 242 -27.27 24.25 1.62
C ASP A 242 -27.71 24.85 0.28
N ALA A 243 -26.92 25.75 -0.30
CA ALA A 243 -27.23 26.49 -1.52
C ALA A 243 -27.58 25.62 -2.75
N ASP A 244 -27.03 24.39 -2.79
CA ASP A 244 -27.22 23.45 -3.90
C ASP A 244 -28.19 22.30 -3.58
N ALA A 245 -28.91 22.35 -2.44
CA ALA A 245 -29.85 21.31 -2.03
C ALA A 245 -30.96 21.06 -3.04
N ASP A 246 -31.48 22.16 -3.65
CA ASP A 246 -32.57 22.17 -4.61
C ASP A 246 -32.10 22.27 -6.08
N ALA A 247 -30.76 22.28 -6.31
CA ALA A 247 -30.20 22.34 -7.67
C ALA A 247 -30.65 21.16 -8.53
N PRO A 248 -30.78 21.33 -9.86
CA PRO A 248 -31.01 20.23 -10.78
C PRO A 248 -29.92 19.19 -10.66
N ARG A 249 -30.31 17.91 -10.76
CA ARG A 249 -29.36 16.81 -10.73
C ARG A 249 -28.56 16.76 -12.04
N VAL A 250 -27.23 16.76 -11.92
CA VAL A 250 -26.29 16.62 -13.02
C VAL A 250 -25.80 15.17 -13.04
N SER A 251 -25.61 14.59 -14.23
CA SER A 251 -25.09 13.22 -14.38
C SER A 251 -23.65 13.11 -13.90
N LEU A 252 -23.27 11.91 -13.41
CA LEU A 252 -21.92 11.66 -12.94
C LEU A 252 -20.87 11.84 -14.05
N ASP A 253 -21.20 11.48 -15.28
CA ASP A 253 -20.33 11.69 -16.44
C ASP A 253 -20.09 13.19 -16.70
N ALA A 254 -21.12 14.02 -16.62
CA ALA A 254 -20.98 15.48 -16.75
C ALA A 254 -20.18 16.10 -15.59
N MET A 255 -20.34 15.59 -14.37
CA MET A 255 -19.53 16.01 -13.22
C MET A 255 -18.05 15.67 -13.42
N VAL A 256 -17.75 14.49 -13.93
CA VAL A 256 -16.38 14.05 -14.22
C VAL A 256 -15.77 14.88 -15.34
N ALA A 257 -16.52 15.15 -16.41
CA ALA A 257 -16.08 16.05 -17.47
C ALA A 257 -15.76 17.46 -16.95
N ARG A 258 -16.59 18.01 -16.05
CA ARG A 258 -16.32 19.29 -15.40
C ARG A 258 -15.07 19.26 -14.53
N ALA A 259 -14.83 18.17 -13.81
CA ALA A 259 -13.59 17.99 -13.05
C ALA A 259 -12.36 17.99 -13.96
N GLN A 260 -12.40 17.30 -15.11
CA GLN A 260 -11.32 17.30 -16.09
C GLN A 260 -11.08 18.69 -16.72
N GLN A 261 -12.15 19.44 -17.00
CA GLN A 261 -12.04 20.83 -17.47
C GLN A 261 -11.34 21.75 -16.46
N SER A 262 -11.48 21.47 -15.15
CA SER A 262 -10.79 22.24 -14.10
C SER A 262 -9.26 21.98 -14.08
N VAL A 263 -8.80 20.90 -14.71
CA VAL A 263 -7.37 20.52 -14.80
C VAL A 263 -7.10 20.01 -16.21
N PRO A 264 -6.88 20.88 -17.18
CA PRO A 264 -6.68 20.50 -18.58
C PRO A 264 -5.51 19.52 -18.75
N GLY A 265 -5.69 18.52 -19.59
CA GLY A 265 -4.69 17.48 -19.87
C GLY A 265 -4.60 16.36 -18.82
N ALA A 266 -5.36 16.43 -17.73
CA ALA A 266 -5.38 15.38 -16.72
C ALA A 266 -6.29 14.21 -17.12
N ALA A 267 -5.82 12.99 -16.88
CA ALA A 267 -6.62 11.77 -17.00
C ALA A 267 -7.42 11.49 -15.70
N VAL A 268 -8.53 10.76 -15.81
CA VAL A 268 -9.29 10.34 -14.63
C VAL A 268 -8.61 9.13 -13.99
N GLY A 269 -8.19 9.28 -12.73
CA GLY A 269 -7.63 8.18 -11.93
C GLY A 269 -8.73 7.32 -11.33
N PHE A 270 -9.63 7.94 -10.57
CA PHE A 270 -10.86 7.32 -10.10
C PHE A 270 -11.89 8.36 -9.61
N VAL A 271 -13.15 7.92 -9.53
CA VAL A 271 -14.29 8.72 -9.10
C VAL A 271 -14.87 8.10 -7.84
N GLN A 272 -14.91 8.86 -6.74
CA GLN A 272 -15.44 8.40 -5.46
C GLN A 272 -16.82 9.03 -5.21
N TRP A 273 -17.86 8.23 -5.45
CA TRP A 273 -19.21 8.58 -5.08
C TRP A 273 -19.42 8.33 -3.58
N PRO A 274 -19.88 9.31 -2.80
CA PRO A 274 -20.04 9.13 -1.36
C PRO A 274 -21.22 8.22 -1.03
N GLY A 275 -21.03 7.33 -0.03
CA GLY A 275 -22.12 6.53 0.53
C GLY A 275 -22.93 7.24 1.62
N GLN A 276 -22.50 8.42 2.06
CA GLN A 276 -23.14 9.19 3.11
C GLN A 276 -23.66 10.51 2.56
N ALA A 277 -24.89 10.88 2.94
CA ALA A 277 -25.41 12.20 2.67
C ALA A 277 -24.51 13.27 3.29
N GLY A 278 -24.45 14.46 2.69
CA GLY A 278 -23.61 15.56 3.16
C GLY A 278 -22.12 15.42 2.87
N ARG A 279 -21.69 14.40 2.10
CA ARG A 279 -20.30 14.23 1.64
C ARG A 279 -20.16 14.62 0.18
N PRO A 280 -19.07 15.30 -0.21
CA PRO A 280 -18.83 15.66 -1.60
C PRO A 280 -18.41 14.46 -2.44
N LEU A 281 -18.70 14.52 -3.74
CA LEU A 281 -18.09 13.70 -4.77
C LEU A 281 -16.62 14.08 -4.90
N ARG A 282 -15.74 13.11 -5.07
CA ARG A 282 -14.31 13.34 -5.33
C ARG A 282 -13.90 12.67 -6.64
N VAL A 283 -13.36 13.47 -7.54
CA VAL A 283 -12.69 13.00 -8.75
C VAL A 283 -11.20 13.15 -8.55
N ARG A 284 -10.46 12.03 -8.63
CA ARG A 284 -9.00 12.07 -8.67
C ARG A 284 -8.52 12.11 -10.11
N LEU A 285 -7.60 13.01 -10.34
CA LEU A 285 -7.02 13.27 -11.64
C LEU A 285 -5.53 12.95 -11.62
N ILE A 286 -5.04 12.41 -12.73
CA ILE A 286 -3.64 12.02 -12.96
C ILE A 286 -3.03 13.10 -13.86
N LEU A 287 -2.05 13.83 -13.36
CA LEU A 287 -1.19 14.71 -14.16
C LEU A 287 -0.03 13.90 -14.75
N LEU A 288 0.60 14.42 -15.77
CA LEU A 288 1.70 13.74 -16.49
C LEU A 288 2.89 13.44 -15.58
N ASP A 289 3.17 14.31 -14.63
CA ASP A 289 4.27 14.21 -13.64
C ASP A 289 3.83 13.59 -12.29
N ASP A 290 2.62 13.02 -12.25
CA ASP A 290 2.06 12.47 -11.01
C ASP A 290 2.78 11.16 -10.64
N PRO A 291 3.43 11.07 -9.47
CA PRO A 291 4.14 9.85 -9.08
C PRO A 291 3.21 8.72 -8.62
N HIS A 292 1.92 8.98 -8.51
CA HIS A 292 0.95 7.99 -8.07
C HIS A 292 0.09 7.52 -9.24
N PRO A 293 0.00 6.20 -9.50
CA PRO A 293 -0.69 5.67 -10.67
C PRO A 293 -2.21 5.97 -10.69
N ASN A 294 -2.80 6.34 -9.55
CA ASN A 294 -4.20 6.73 -9.46
C ASN A 294 -4.41 8.25 -9.38
N GLY A 295 -3.37 9.03 -9.62
CA GLY A 295 -3.38 10.48 -9.50
C GLY A 295 -3.35 10.99 -8.06
N LEU A 296 -2.91 12.22 -7.88
CA LEU A 296 -2.82 12.91 -6.60
C LEU A 296 -3.63 14.19 -6.57
N SER A 297 -3.93 14.75 -7.73
CA SER A 297 -4.83 15.91 -7.84
C SER A 297 -6.27 15.49 -7.56
N SER A 298 -7.03 16.32 -6.88
CA SER A 298 -8.41 16.03 -6.50
C SER A 298 -9.31 17.21 -6.78
N VAL A 299 -10.44 16.97 -7.44
CA VAL A 299 -11.53 17.91 -7.58
C VAL A 299 -12.68 17.40 -6.73
N TRP A 300 -13.18 18.27 -5.86
CA TRP A 300 -14.33 17.99 -5.03
C TRP A 300 -15.54 18.69 -5.63
N LEU A 301 -16.64 17.97 -5.82
CA LEU A 301 -17.86 18.50 -6.42
C LEU A 301 -19.07 18.24 -5.52
N HIS A 302 -20.06 19.11 -5.64
CA HIS A 302 -21.37 18.86 -5.03
C HIS A 302 -22.06 17.70 -5.75
N PRO A 303 -22.50 16.64 -5.05
CA PRO A 303 -22.96 15.39 -5.67
C PRO A 303 -24.31 15.51 -6.41
N ARG A 304 -24.98 16.67 -6.32
CA ARG A 304 -26.23 16.95 -7.02
C ARG A 304 -26.02 17.94 -8.17
N SER A 305 -25.50 19.12 -7.87
CA SER A 305 -25.32 20.20 -8.87
C SER A 305 -24.06 20.04 -9.73
N GLY A 306 -23.10 19.24 -9.28
CA GLY A 306 -21.77 19.16 -9.91
C GLY A 306 -20.96 20.45 -9.80
N ALA A 307 -21.33 21.38 -8.90
CA ALA A 307 -20.54 22.57 -8.63
C ALA A 307 -19.18 22.19 -8.05
N VAL A 308 -18.09 22.78 -8.55
CA VAL A 308 -16.74 22.57 -8.02
C VAL A 308 -16.61 23.27 -6.67
N LEU A 309 -16.42 22.51 -5.62
CA LEU A 309 -16.29 22.98 -4.25
C LEU A 309 -14.84 23.30 -3.88
N ALA A 310 -13.90 22.49 -4.40
CA ALA A 310 -12.47 22.68 -4.17
C ALA A 310 -11.66 21.95 -5.24
N LEU A 311 -10.51 22.53 -5.56
CA LEU A 311 -9.48 21.93 -6.40
C LEU A 311 -8.19 21.87 -5.59
N GLN A 312 -7.62 20.68 -5.48
CA GLN A 312 -6.33 20.44 -4.87
C GLN A 312 -5.41 19.80 -5.90
N ARG A 313 -4.48 20.57 -6.42
CA ARG A 313 -3.48 20.08 -7.36
C ARG A 313 -2.29 19.51 -6.61
N TRP A 314 -1.74 18.41 -7.14
CA TRP A 314 -0.58 17.74 -6.54
C TRP A 314 0.67 18.62 -6.55
N ASP A 315 0.87 19.38 -7.62
CA ASP A 315 2.00 20.31 -7.78
C ASP A 315 1.94 21.52 -6.84
N ALA A 316 0.75 21.83 -6.30
CA ALA A 316 0.52 22.87 -5.29
C ALA A 316 0.56 22.35 -3.84
N LEU A 317 0.77 21.04 -3.62
CA LEU A 317 0.89 20.47 -2.28
C LEU A 317 2.21 20.93 -1.63
N ASP A 318 2.18 21.14 -0.32
CA ASP A 318 3.40 21.34 0.47
C ASP A 318 4.31 20.09 0.43
N PRO A 319 5.62 20.23 0.72
CA PRO A 319 6.56 19.10 0.65
C PRO A 319 6.18 17.91 1.52
N GLY A 320 5.57 18.14 2.70
CA GLY A 320 5.12 17.08 3.58
C GLY A 320 3.94 16.30 2.98
N ALA A 321 2.97 17.01 2.40
CA ALA A 321 1.86 16.40 1.69
C ALA A 321 2.32 15.62 0.45
N ARG A 322 3.30 16.13 -0.30
CA ARG A 322 3.94 15.42 -1.41
C ARG A 322 4.63 14.14 -0.94
N ALA A 323 5.43 14.20 0.12
CA ALA A 323 6.12 13.03 0.68
C ALA A 323 5.13 11.94 1.09
N ASN A 324 4.02 12.31 1.75
CA ASN A 324 2.97 11.35 2.12
C ASN A 324 2.23 10.75 0.94
N SER A 325 2.09 11.50 -0.14
CA SER A 325 1.36 11.03 -1.32
C SER A 325 2.08 9.90 -2.04
N VAL A 326 3.40 9.79 -1.90
CA VAL A 326 4.21 8.72 -2.48
C VAL A 326 4.32 7.47 -1.59
N VAL A 327 3.77 7.48 -0.36
CA VAL A 327 3.86 6.31 0.55
C VAL A 327 3.26 5.05 -0.07
N TYR A 328 2.09 5.17 -0.70
CA TYR A 328 1.44 4.02 -1.35
C TYR A 328 2.28 3.47 -2.52
N PRO A 329 2.64 4.25 -3.56
CA PRO A 329 3.43 3.72 -4.66
C PRO A 329 4.85 3.32 -4.26
N LEU A 330 5.38 3.86 -3.17
CA LEU A 330 6.66 3.43 -2.59
C LEU A 330 6.53 2.04 -1.95
N HIS A 331 5.41 1.77 -1.27
CA HIS A 331 5.16 0.45 -0.67
C HIS A 331 4.89 -0.62 -1.73
N THR A 332 4.07 -0.31 -2.73
CA THR A 332 3.69 -1.26 -3.78
C THR A 332 4.79 -1.47 -4.83
N GLY A 333 5.72 -0.53 -4.95
CA GLY A 333 6.74 -0.49 -6.02
C GLY A 333 6.27 0.25 -7.27
N GLU A 334 5.00 0.66 -7.36
CA GLU A 334 4.43 1.32 -8.54
C GLU A 334 5.13 2.66 -8.88
N LEU A 335 5.87 3.26 -7.93
CA LEU A 335 6.67 4.48 -8.17
C LEU A 335 7.75 4.31 -9.26
N GLY A 336 8.35 3.12 -9.37
CA GLY A 336 9.40 2.82 -10.35
C GLY A 336 8.99 1.73 -11.34
N GLY A 337 7.70 1.45 -11.48
CA GLY A 337 7.17 0.42 -12.36
C GLY A 337 7.68 -0.99 -12.02
N TRP A 338 7.64 -1.89 -13.00
CA TRP A 338 7.96 -3.31 -12.81
C TRP A 338 9.34 -3.58 -12.19
N ALA A 339 10.32 -2.72 -12.46
CA ALA A 339 11.67 -2.87 -11.91
C ALA A 339 11.68 -2.67 -10.39
N TYR A 340 11.00 -1.63 -9.90
CA TYR A 340 10.92 -1.38 -8.46
C TYR A 340 9.95 -2.34 -7.76
N GLU A 341 8.87 -2.74 -8.40
CA GLU A 341 7.98 -3.82 -7.92
C GLU A 341 8.77 -5.11 -7.70
N SER A 342 9.66 -5.48 -8.64
CA SER A 342 10.55 -6.63 -8.53
C SER A 342 11.54 -6.49 -7.37
N VAL A 343 12.13 -5.32 -7.18
CA VAL A 343 13.01 -5.04 -6.03
C VAL A 343 12.25 -5.22 -4.72
N ASN A 344 11.04 -4.68 -4.59
CA ASN A 344 10.22 -4.86 -3.40
C ASN A 344 9.88 -6.33 -3.13
N ALA A 345 9.56 -7.11 -4.18
CA ALA A 345 9.33 -8.55 -4.04
C ALA A 345 10.60 -9.27 -3.56
N LEU A 346 11.76 -8.93 -4.10
CA LEU A 346 13.04 -9.50 -3.66
C LEU A 346 13.39 -9.10 -2.22
N LEU A 347 13.09 -7.89 -1.78
CA LEU A 347 13.26 -7.47 -0.39
C LEU A 347 12.36 -8.25 0.57
N GLY A 348 11.12 -8.55 0.17
CA GLY A 348 10.23 -9.41 0.94
C GLY A 348 10.78 -10.83 1.06
N LEU A 349 11.28 -11.43 -0.02
CA LEU A 349 11.96 -12.74 0.00
C LEU A 349 13.24 -12.70 0.83
N ALA A 350 14.00 -11.61 0.77
CA ALA A 350 15.20 -11.43 1.61
C ALA A 350 14.83 -11.40 3.11
N LEU A 351 13.72 -10.79 3.50
CA LEU A 351 13.23 -10.83 4.88
C LEU A 351 12.87 -12.26 5.31
N VAL A 352 12.25 -13.05 4.43
CA VAL A 352 11.98 -14.48 4.68
C VAL A 352 13.29 -15.26 4.91
N LEU A 353 14.30 -15.03 4.08
CA LEU A 353 15.61 -15.69 4.23
C LEU A 353 16.32 -15.23 5.50
N LEU A 354 16.28 -13.96 5.86
CA LEU A 354 16.85 -13.45 7.11
C LEU A 354 16.14 -14.05 8.33
N GLY A 355 14.81 -14.16 8.30
CA GLY A 355 14.06 -14.84 9.36
C GLY A 355 14.42 -16.32 9.47
N GLY A 356 14.46 -17.04 8.35
CA GLY A 356 14.80 -18.45 8.28
C GLY A 356 16.23 -18.73 8.77
N THR A 357 17.21 -17.93 8.31
CA THR A 357 18.62 -18.07 8.78
C THR A 357 18.74 -17.76 10.27
N GLY A 358 18.02 -16.77 10.78
CA GLY A 358 18.00 -16.43 12.20
C GLY A 358 17.44 -17.57 13.06
N LEU A 359 16.30 -18.17 12.66
CA LEU A 359 15.70 -19.33 13.33
C LEU A 359 16.61 -20.55 13.28
N TRP A 360 17.21 -20.83 12.13
CA TRP A 360 18.15 -21.95 11.97
C TRP A 360 19.39 -21.79 12.85
N LEU A 361 20.02 -20.59 12.90
CA LEU A 361 21.15 -20.28 13.77
C LEU A 361 20.81 -20.44 15.26
N TRP A 362 19.60 -20.05 15.66
CA TRP A 362 19.14 -20.24 17.02
C TRP A 362 18.97 -21.73 17.36
N TRP A 363 18.33 -22.50 16.46
CA TRP A 363 18.12 -23.94 16.65
C TRP A 363 19.43 -24.71 16.76
N ARG A 364 20.41 -24.42 15.89
CA ARG A 364 21.73 -25.11 15.87
C ARG A 364 22.65 -24.75 17.04
N ARG A 365 22.32 -23.74 17.82
CA ARG A 365 23.10 -23.31 19.00
C ARG A 365 22.43 -23.67 20.34
N ARG A 366 21.35 -24.41 20.32
CA ARG A 366 20.76 -25.11 21.45
C ARG A 366 21.48 -26.43 21.67
#